data_1039cffdb5f7a0bfa112e6addc9e5589
#
_entry.id   1039cffdb5f7a0bfa112e6addc9e5589
#
_cell.length_a   1.000
_cell.length_b   1.000
_cell.length_c   1.000
_cell.angle_alpha   90.00
_cell.angle_beta   90.00
_cell.angle_gamma   90.00
#
_symmetry.space_group_name_H-M   'P 1'
#
loop_
_entity.id
_entity.type
_entity.pdbx_description
1 polymer ?
#
loop_
_entity_poly.entity_id
_entity_poly.type
_entity_poly.pdbx_seq_one_letter_code
_entity_poly.pdbx_strand_id
1 'polypeptide(L)'
;MKRLYFVMVVVTTLIALLFFMVRFNSGVNATDSLAASLSPINTILTNHSRLSLVADEAGYTELYYKVQFVLVPNIVEKSKVDNDTILVIHRKEGSSPIFDFESFNVIYHQTDSSFDIALLSKRH
;
A
#
# COMPACT_ATOMS: atom_id res chain seq x y z
N MET A 1 -12.56 -38.88 -32.65
CA MET A 1 -13.16 -37.58 -32.29
C MET A 1 -13.22 -37.32 -30.78
N LYS A 2 -13.61 -38.29 -29.97
CA LYS A 2 -13.64 -38.09 -28.50
C LYS A 2 -12.31 -37.76 -27.87
N ARG A 3 -11.19 -38.35 -28.36
CA ARG A 3 -9.85 -38.04 -27.87
C ARG A 3 -9.39 -36.61 -28.20
N LEU A 4 -9.74 -36.13 -29.39
CA LEU A 4 -9.40 -34.78 -29.81
C LEU A 4 -10.15 -33.72 -28.94
N TYR A 5 -11.43 -33.97 -28.68
CA TYR A 5 -12.23 -33.11 -27.80
C TYR A 5 -11.68 -33.06 -26.37
N PHE A 6 -11.32 -34.20 -25.82
CA PHE A 6 -10.71 -34.28 -24.50
C PHE A 6 -9.40 -33.50 -24.42
N VAL A 7 -8.52 -33.64 -25.43
CA VAL A 7 -7.26 -32.88 -25.48
C VAL A 7 -7.50 -31.38 -25.57
N MET A 8 -8.48 -30.95 -26.36
CA MET A 8 -8.83 -29.53 -26.46
C MET A 8 -9.32 -28.97 -25.12
N VAL A 9 -10.17 -29.69 -24.40
CA VAL A 9 -10.68 -29.27 -23.08
C VAL A 9 -9.54 -29.16 -22.08
N VAL A 10 -8.64 -30.13 -22.04
CA VAL A 10 -7.48 -30.10 -21.13
C VAL A 10 -6.55 -28.93 -21.44
N VAL A 11 -6.24 -28.68 -22.71
CA VAL A 11 -5.38 -27.56 -23.12
C VAL A 11 -6.03 -26.22 -22.77
N THR A 12 -7.32 -26.03 -23.02
CA THR A 12 -8.04 -24.80 -22.70
C THR A 12 -8.05 -24.54 -21.18
N THR A 13 -8.27 -25.60 -20.38
CA THR A 13 -8.27 -25.50 -18.93
C THR A 13 -6.87 -25.13 -18.39
N LEU A 14 -5.81 -25.70 -18.94
CA LEU A 14 -4.43 -25.36 -18.57
C LEU A 14 -4.08 -23.91 -18.91
N ILE A 15 -4.48 -23.41 -20.07
CA ILE A 15 -4.26 -22.02 -20.48
C ILE A 15 -5.01 -21.07 -19.54
N ALA A 16 -6.26 -21.37 -19.21
CA ALA A 16 -7.07 -20.56 -18.28
C ALA A 16 -6.46 -20.54 -16.88
N LEU A 17 -5.95 -21.66 -16.39
CA LEU A 17 -5.26 -21.78 -15.10
C LEU A 17 -3.96 -20.94 -15.07
N LEU A 18 -3.15 -21.04 -16.12
CA LEU A 18 -1.92 -20.24 -16.23
C LEU A 18 -2.22 -18.74 -16.26
N PHE A 19 -3.23 -18.34 -17.02
CA PHE A 19 -3.66 -16.93 -17.09
C PHE A 19 -4.14 -16.42 -15.72
N PHE A 20 -4.91 -17.23 -15.02
CA PHE A 20 -5.39 -16.91 -13.67
C PHE A 20 -4.22 -16.78 -12.67
N MET A 21 -3.27 -17.72 -12.71
CA MET A 21 -2.10 -17.68 -11.82
C MET A 21 -1.23 -16.45 -12.07
N VAL A 22 -0.98 -16.08 -13.32
CA VAL A 22 -0.19 -14.89 -13.67
C VAL A 22 -0.90 -13.62 -13.16
N ARG A 23 -2.20 -13.53 -13.36
CA ARG A 23 -2.98 -12.37 -12.92
C ARG A 23 -3.06 -12.27 -11.40
N PHE A 24 -3.25 -13.37 -10.71
CA PHE A 24 -3.27 -13.42 -9.25
C PHE A 24 -1.91 -13.04 -8.66
N ASN A 25 -0.83 -13.59 -9.20
CA ASN A 25 0.53 -13.31 -8.74
C ASN A 25 0.93 -11.83 -8.93
N SER A 26 0.50 -11.20 -10.01
CA SER A 26 0.75 -9.77 -10.25
C SER A 26 0.06 -8.87 -9.20
N GLY A 27 -1.16 -9.22 -8.79
CA GLY A 27 -1.88 -8.49 -7.75
C GLY A 27 -1.27 -8.66 -6.36
N VAL A 28 -0.83 -9.85 -6.03
CA VAL A 28 -0.16 -10.17 -4.76
C VAL A 28 1.16 -9.42 -4.62
N ASN A 29 1.96 -9.36 -5.68
CA ASN A 29 3.25 -8.70 -5.65
C ASN A 29 3.16 -7.20 -5.30
N ALA A 30 2.17 -6.49 -5.83
CA ALA A 30 1.99 -5.07 -5.54
C ALA A 30 1.58 -4.83 -4.06
N THR A 31 0.73 -5.69 -3.51
CA THR A 31 0.31 -5.62 -2.12
C THR A 31 1.45 -6.00 -1.17
N ASP A 32 2.21 -7.03 -1.51
CA ASP A 32 3.35 -7.48 -0.72
C ASP A 32 4.47 -6.43 -0.66
N SER A 33 4.71 -5.72 -1.76
CA SER A 33 5.69 -4.62 -1.80
C SER A 33 5.30 -3.49 -0.84
N LEU A 34 4.04 -3.07 -0.84
CA LEU A 34 3.54 -2.06 0.08
C LEU A 34 3.60 -2.55 1.54
N ALA A 35 3.18 -3.78 1.79
CA ALA A 35 3.23 -4.39 3.12
C ALA A 35 4.67 -4.48 3.65
N ALA A 36 5.62 -4.88 2.83
CA ALA A 36 7.04 -4.93 3.18
C ALA A 36 7.60 -3.53 3.50
N SER A 37 7.21 -2.51 2.74
CA SER A 37 7.62 -1.12 2.97
C SER A 37 7.03 -0.52 4.24
N LEU A 38 5.82 -0.93 4.63
CA LEU A 38 5.13 -0.44 5.83
C LEU A 38 5.45 -1.24 7.10
N SER A 39 5.99 -2.44 6.98
CA SER A 39 6.31 -3.31 8.12
C SER A 39 7.20 -2.66 9.18
N PRO A 40 8.27 -1.91 8.85
CA PRO A 40 9.08 -1.21 9.86
C PRO A 40 8.29 -0.14 10.62
N ILE A 41 7.27 0.45 10.03
CA ILE A 41 6.41 1.45 10.66
C ILE A 41 5.62 0.83 11.81
N ASN A 42 5.13 -0.38 11.65
CA ASN A 42 4.44 -1.11 12.73
C ASN A 42 5.31 -1.33 13.98
N THR A 43 6.61 -1.48 13.80
CA THR A 43 7.54 -1.62 14.95
C THR A 43 7.84 -0.30 15.64
N ILE A 44 7.77 0.82 14.91
CA ILE A 44 7.98 2.17 15.45
C ILE A 44 6.74 2.66 16.19
N LEU A 45 5.55 2.38 15.67
CA LEU A 45 4.28 2.76 16.28
C LEU A 45 3.98 1.88 17.49
N THR A 46 3.50 2.50 18.56
CA THR A 46 2.90 1.76 19.68
C THR A 46 1.54 1.20 19.27
N ASN A 47 1.16 0.04 19.84
CA ASN A 47 -0.13 -0.56 19.55
C ASN A 47 -1.28 0.43 19.85
N HIS A 48 -2.29 0.44 19.00
CA HIS A 48 -3.43 1.32 19.07
C HIS A 48 -3.13 2.83 18.88
N SER A 49 -2.03 3.16 18.22
CA SER A 49 -1.75 4.55 17.82
C SER A 49 -2.72 5.00 16.74
N ARG A 50 -3.03 6.29 16.74
CA ARG A 50 -3.80 6.94 15.68
C ARG A 50 -2.86 7.75 14.81
N LEU A 51 -3.02 7.64 13.50
CA LEU A 51 -2.26 8.41 12.54
C LEU A 51 -3.13 8.87 11.38
N SER A 52 -2.76 9.97 10.77
CA SER A 52 -3.42 10.49 9.58
C SER A 52 -2.68 10.06 8.32
N LEU A 53 -3.41 9.66 7.29
CA LEU A 53 -2.84 9.33 5.98
C LEU A 53 -2.95 10.53 5.06
N VAL A 54 -1.82 10.97 4.54
CA VAL A 54 -1.71 11.96 3.47
C VAL A 54 -1.15 11.28 2.23
N ALA A 55 -1.89 11.28 1.15
CA ALA A 55 -1.50 10.64 -0.10
C ALA A 55 -2.09 11.39 -1.29
N ASP A 56 -1.62 11.05 -2.49
CA ASP A 56 -2.17 11.59 -3.74
C ASP A 56 -3.66 11.25 -3.87
N GLU A 57 -4.46 12.15 -4.42
CA GLU A 57 -5.91 11.97 -4.56
C GLU A 57 -6.27 10.77 -5.44
N ALA A 58 -5.48 10.49 -6.48
CA ALA A 58 -5.70 9.35 -7.35
C ALA A 58 -5.47 8.02 -6.60
N GLY A 59 -6.51 7.20 -6.47
CA GLY A 59 -6.44 5.91 -5.78
C GLY A 59 -6.31 5.99 -4.25
N TYR A 60 -6.60 7.15 -3.65
CA TYR A 60 -6.49 7.36 -2.21
C TYR A 60 -7.31 6.36 -1.40
N THR A 61 -8.55 6.10 -1.79
CA THR A 61 -9.43 5.17 -1.05
C THR A 61 -8.89 3.75 -1.03
N GLU A 62 -8.41 3.26 -2.15
CA GLU A 62 -7.80 1.93 -2.24
C GLU A 62 -6.53 1.84 -1.39
N LEU A 63 -5.66 2.84 -1.49
CA LEU A 63 -4.44 2.94 -0.70
C LEU A 63 -4.75 3.00 0.81
N TYR A 64 -5.75 3.76 1.20
CA TYR A 64 -6.20 3.87 2.59
C TYR A 64 -6.56 2.50 3.19
N TYR A 65 -7.35 1.71 2.48
CA TYR A 65 -7.73 0.39 2.98
C TYR A 65 -6.54 -0.58 3.06
N LYS A 66 -5.65 -0.54 2.10
CA LYS A 66 -4.41 -1.34 2.13
C LYS A 66 -3.53 -0.97 3.31
N VAL A 67 -3.32 0.31 3.55
CA VAL A 67 -2.53 0.83 4.68
C VAL A 67 -3.18 0.47 6.01
N GLN A 68 -4.49 0.65 6.14
CA GLN A 68 -5.23 0.27 7.35
C GLN A 68 -5.09 -1.22 7.65
N PHE A 69 -5.16 -2.07 6.64
CA PHE A 69 -5.00 -3.52 6.80
C PHE A 69 -3.60 -3.89 7.29
N VAL A 70 -2.57 -3.28 6.71
CA VAL A 70 -1.18 -3.58 7.07
C VAL A 70 -0.82 -3.07 8.47
N LEU A 71 -1.37 -1.93 8.88
CA LEU A 71 -1.02 -1.26 10.13
C LEU A 71 -1.92 -1.64 11.33
N VAL A 72 -2.85 -2.58 11.17
CA VAL A 72 -3.63 -3.10 12.30
C VAL A 72 -2.67 -3.56 13.43
N PRO A 73 -2.90 -3.23 14.70
CA PRO A 73 -4.09 -2.61 15.31
C PRO A 73 -4.09 -1.07 15.35
N ASN A 74 -3.17 -0.41 14.69
CA ASN A 74 -3.14 1.05 14.61
C ASN A 74 -4.31 1.57 13.75
N ILE A 75 -4.83 2.74 14.10
CA ILE A 75 -5.97 3.34 13.42
C ILE A 75 -5.47 4.40 12.45
N VAL A 76 -5.78 4.24 11.16
CA VAL A 76 -5.47 5.20 10.12
C VAL A 76 -6.71 6.06 9.84
N GLU A 77 -6.60 7.36 9.95
CA GLU A 77 -7.67 8.31 9.69
C GLU A 77 -7.46 9.03 8.35
N LYS A 78 -8.56 9.25 7.64
CA LYS A 78 -8.54 9.95 6.35
C LYS A 78 -8.35 11.45 6.57
N SER A 79 -7.32 12.02 5.93
CA SER A 79 -7.15 13.47 5.69
C SER A 79 -7.28 14.42 6.89
N LYS A 80 -7.28 13.93 8.11
CA LYS A 80 -7.27 14.80 9.29
C LYS A 80 -5.84 15.04 9.75
N VAL A 81 -5.40 16.26 9.67
CA VAL A 81 -4.05 16.69 10.12
C VAL A 81 -4.01 16.92 11.64
N ASP A 82 -5.08 16.56 12.36
CA ASP A 82 -5.20 16.79 13.80
C ASP A 82 -4.41 15.79 14.65
N ASN A 83 -3.98 14.68 14.06
CA ASN A 83 -3.16 13.70 14.77
C ASN A 83 -1.70 14.15 14.85
N ASP A 84 -1.03 13.82 15.95
CA ASP A 84 0.40 14.12 16.14
C ASP A 84 1.31 13.33 15.21
N THR A 85 0.82 12.21 14.70
CA THR A 85 1.56 11.33 13.78
C THR A 85 0.88 11.31 12.42
N ILE A 86 1.65 11.51 11.37
CA ILE A 86 1.17 11.56 9.99
C ILE A 86 2.01 10.62 9.14
N LEU A 87 1.33 9.79 8.37
CA LEU A 87 1.94 8.95 7.34
C LEU A 87 1.72 9.60 5.98
N VAL A 88 2.80 9.93 5.30
CA VAL A 88 2.77 10.47 3.93
C VAL A 88 3.24 9.40 2.97
N ILE A 89 2.40 9.08 1.99
CA ILE A 89 2.73 8.15 0.91
C ILE A 89 2.59 8.91 -0.41
N HIS A 90 3.68 9.02 -1.14
CA HIS A 90 3.73 9.67 -2.43
C HIS A 90 4.13 8.67 -3.51
N ARG A 91 3.33 8.58 -4.57
CA ARG A 91 3.69 7.82 -5.77
C ARG A 91 4.68 8.62 -6.61
N LYS A 92 5.77 7.98 -7.03
CA LYS A 92 6.79 8.66 -7.84
C LYS A 92 6.28 9.21 -9.18
N GLU A 93 5.22 8.61 -9.71
CA GLU A 93 4.57 9.04 -10.95
C GLU A 93 3.47 10.09 -10.72
N GLY A 94 3.12 10.37 -9.46
CA GLY A 94 2.07 11.33 -9.09
C GLY A 94 2.60 12.73 -8.80
N SER A 95 1.67 13.69 -8.70
CA SER A 95 1.98 15.02 -8.18
C SER A 95 2.30 14.96 -6.68
N SER A 96 3.29 15.75 -6.25
CA SER A 96 3.63 15.83 -4.82
C SER A 96 2.42 16.33 -4.02
N PRO A 97 2.08 15.67 -2.90
CA PRO A 97 1.04 16.19 -2.03
C PRO A 97 1.45 17.56 -1.50
N ILE A 98 0.49 18.48 -1.47
CA ILE A 98 0.70 19.80 -0.86
C ILE A 98 0.67 19.60 0.65
N PHE A 99 1.85 19.53 1.25
CA PHE A 99 2.00 19.30 2.67
C PHE A 99 3.19 20.10 3.22
N ASP A 100 2.96 20.78 4.33
CA ASP A 100 4.02 21.52 5.00
C ASP A 100 4.83 20.60 5.93
N PHE A 101 5.99 20.17 5.43
CA PHE A 101 6.90 19.33 6.19
C PHE A 101 7.67 20.09 7.29
N GLU A 102 7.70 21.41 7.25
CA GLU A 102 8.49 22.22 8.20
C GLU A 102 7.99 22.10 9.64
N SER A 103 6.69 21.88 9.81
CA SER A 103 6.06 21.75 11.13
C SER A 103 6.24 20.37 11.77
N PHE A 104 6.89 19.42 11.08
CA PHE A 104 6.99 18.03 11.50
C PHE A 104 8.44 17.54 11.54
N ASN A 105 8.68 16.57 12.41
CA ASN A 105 9.93 15.82 12.44
C ASN A 105 9.75 14.51 11.67
N VAL A 106 10.71 14.18 10.83
CA VAL A 106 10.73 12.89 10.12
C VAL A 106 11.21 11.81 11.08
N ILE A 107 10.35 10.84 11.41
CA ILE A 107 10.68 9.69 12.24
C ILE A 107 11.26 8.57 11.39
N TYR A 108 10.68 8.35 10.21
CA TYR A 108 11.05 7.29 9.29
C TYR A 108 10.81 7.73 7.86
N HIS A 109 11.74 7.40 6.99
CA HIS A 109 11.62 7.65 5.55
C HIS A 109 12.16 6.47 4.77
N GLN A 110 11.40 6.02 3.79
CA GLN A 110 11.81 4.97 2.87
C GLN A 110 11.39 5.32 1.45
N THR A 111 12.30 5.13 0.52
CA THR A 111 12.06 5.26 -0.91
C THR A 111 12.09 3.88 -1.55
N ASP A 112 10.99 3.47 -2.15
CA ASP A 112 10.90 2.26 -2.97
C ASP A 112 10.80 2.63 -4.46
N SER A 113 10.82 1.65 -5.34
CA SER A 113 10.71 1.86 -6.80
C SER A 113 9.42 2.57 -7.22
N SER A 114 8.34 2.40 -6.45
CA SER A 114 7.01 2.94 -6.78
C SER A 114 6.52 4.02 -5.82
N PHE A 115 7.02 4.05 -4.59
CA PHE A 115 6.51 4.93 -3.53
C PHE A 115 7.63 5.58 -2.73
N ASP A 116 7.39 6.82 -2.30
CA ASP A 116 8.08 7.46 -1.19
C ASP A 116 7.18 7.44 0.03
N ILE A 117 7.66 6.89 1.14
CA ILE A 117 6.92 6.75 2.39
C ILE A 117 7.67 7.50 3.48
N ALA A 118 6.97 8.38 4.19
CA ALA A 118 7.51 9.11 5.32
C ALA A 118 6.54 9.06 6.50
N LEU A 119 7.07 8.75 7.68
CA LEU A 119 6.34 8.86 8.94
C LEU A 119 6.81 10.12 9.66
N LEU A 120 5.88 11.00 9.96
CA LEU A 120 6.14 12.32 10.53
C LEU A 120 5.49 12.44 11.91
N SER A 121 6.17 13.13 12.81
CA SER A 121 5.64 13.53 14.11
C SER A 121 5.58 15.03 14.21
N LYS A 122 4.48 15.56 14.76
CA LYS A 122 4.31 16.99 14.98
C LYS A 122 5.39 17.51 15.94
N ARG A 123 5.98 18.64 15.61
CA ARG A 123 6.87 19.36 16.54
C ARG A 123 6.06 20.01 17.65
N HIS A 124 6.48 19.77 18.84
CA HIS A 124 5.94 20.44 20.03
C HIS A 124 6.85 21.58 20.48
#